data_1cd1e87f92a20e8f8c7ca2ca53228dec
#
_entry.id   1cd1e87f92a20e8f8c7ca2ca53228dec
#
_cell.length_a   1.000
_cell.length_b   1.000
_cell.length_c   1.000
_cell.angle_alpha   90.00
_cell.angle_beta   90.00
_cell.angle_gamma   90.00
#
_symmetry.space_group_name_H-M   'P 1'
#
loop_
_entity.id
_entity.type
_entity.pdbx_description
1 polymer ?
#
loop_
_entity_poly.entity_id
_entity_poly.type
_entity_poly.pdbx_seq_one_letter_code
_entity_poly.pdbx_strand_id
1 'polypeptide(L)'
;MNATDMRSLPRPARHERRVQVIRLRKAGHTLEEIAQLTGLSKTGVFNICKRHEQHGADALQDAPGGRQLGDKRLLSAEQEARVQKLIMDKTPDQLKMPYALWTRQAVAQLIEQHFGVKLQVRTMGKYLARWGFTPQKPMKKAYEQSPAAVKKWHEEDYPIIAARAKAEGAEIHWGDESGLRSDDVRGRGFAPKGQTPVIRVNNKRHGLSVISTVTNKGQMRWRIFEGAINTKILIDFLRRLIKGATKKVFLILDNLRVHHAKPVKAWLAEHVDAIEVFYLPSYSPELNPDEMANADIKQADTTLAPARTK
;
A
#
# COMPACT_ATOMS: atom_id res chain seq x y z
N MET A 1 -46.59 40.72 -2.68
CA MET A 1 -45.39 39.96 -3.21
C MET A 1 -45.08 38.81 -2.26
N ASN A 2 -44.94 37.60 -2.77
CA ASN A 2 -44.52 36.47 -1.92
C ASN A 2 -43.04 36.68 -1.49
N ALA A 3 -42.79 36.61 -0.18
CA ALA A 3 -41.44 36.75 0.35
C ALA A 3 -40.52 35.65 -0.17
N THR A 4 -39.32 36.05 -0.63
CA THR A 4 -38.32 35.10 -1.12
C THR A 4 -37.81 34.24 0.02
N ASP A 5 -37.90 32.88 -0.09
CA ASP A 5 -37.33 31.98 0.90
C ASP A 5 -35.79 31.97 0.76
N MET A 6 -35.11 32.52 1.76
CA MET A 6 -33.66 32.56 1.83
C MET A 6 -33.01 31.17 1.69
N ARG A 7 -33.72 30.08 2.05
CA ARG A 7 -33.21 28.70 1.96
C ARG A 7 -33.08 28.19 0.54
N SER A 8 -33.85 28.78 -0.41
CA SER A 8 -33.75 28.43 -1.81
C SER A 8 -32.54 29.10 -2.53
N LEU A 9 -31.95 30.13 -1.94
CA LEU A 9 -30.81 30.82 -2.51
C LEU A 9 -29.47 30.09 -2.28
N PRO A 10 -28.51 30.20 -3.22
CA PRO A 10 -27.12 29.74 -3.00
C PRO A 10 -26.46 30.46 -1.80
N ARG A 11 -25.50 29.82 -1.15
CA ARG A 11 -24.80 30.39 0.03
C ARG A 11 -24.26 31.81 -0.20
N PRO A 12 -23.56 32.12 -1.33
CA PRO A 12 -23.08 33.48 -1.57
C PRO A 12 -24.22 34.52 -1.65
N ALA A 13 -25.30 34.19 -2.33
CA ALA A 13 -26.47 35.06 -2.44
C ALA A 13 -27.16 35.30 -1.08
N ARG A 14 -27.22 34.29 -0.21
CA ARG A 14 -27.70 34.44 1.16
C ARG A 14 -26.84 35.40 1.99
N HIS A 15 -25.53 35.29 1.85
CA HIS A 15 -24.59 36.18 2.53
C HIS A 15 -24.77 37.63 2.06
N GLU A 16 -24.75 37.86 0.76
CA GLU A 16 -25.00 39.21 0.20
C GLU A 16 -26.31 39.81 0.65
N ARG A 17 -27.39 39.00 0.65
CA ARG A 17 -28.69 39.47 1.10
C ARG A 17 -28.69 39.92 2.56
N ARG A 18 -27.97 39.17 3.45
CA ARG A 18 -27.80 39.57 4.86
C ARG A 18 -26.98 40.84 5.01
N VAL A 19 -25.90 40.97 4.22
CA VAL A 19 -25.10 42.20 4.17
C VAL A 19 -25.96 43.40 3.75
N GLN A 20 -26.78 43.23 2.71
CA GLN A 20 -27.71 44.26 2.23
C GLN A 20 -28.69 44.68 3.35
N VAL A 21 -29.30 43.77 4.06
CA VAL A 21 -30.18 44.04 5.20
C VAL A 21 -29.47 44.93 6.24
N ILE A 22 -28.24 44.59 6.62
CA ILE A 22 -27.51 45.37 7.63
C ILE A 22 -27.10 46.74 7.12
N ARG A 23 -26.71 46.85 5.83
CA ARG A 23 -26.42 48.17 5.22
C ARG A 23 -27.63 49.09 5.24
N LEU A 24 -28.81 48.59 4.84
CA LEU A 24 -30.04 49.34 4.89
C LEU A 24 -30.46 49.72 6.31
N ARG A 25 -30.25 48.85 7.29
CA ARG A 25 -30.52 49.12 8.71
C ARG A 25 -29.62 50.22 9.25
N LYS A 26 -28.33 50.24 8.90
CA LYS A 26 -27.38 51.29 9.24
C LYS A 26 -27.70 52.63 8.55
N ALA A 27 -28.32 52.59 7.40
CA ALA A 27 -28.81 53.78 6.67
C ALA A 27 -30.11 54.36 7.27
N GLY A 28 -30.67 53.75 8.36
CA GLY A 28 -31.83 54.27 9.05
C GLY A 28 -33.18 53.73 8.59
N HIS A 29 -33.22 52.80 7.62
CA HIS A 29 -34.50 52.24 7.14
C HIS A 29 -35.18 51.40 8.23
N THR A 30 -36.51 51.41 8.19
CA THR A 30 -37.36 50.60 9.04
C THR A 30 -37.33 49.12 8.63
N LEU A 31 -37.74 48.20 9.50
CA LEU A 31 -37.76 46.76 9.17
C LEU A 31 -38.76 46.46 8.03
N GLU A 32 -39.83 47.22 7.93
CA GLU A 32 -40.82 47.14 6.84
C GLU A 32 -40.25 47.51 5.50
N GLU A 33 -39.58 48.67 5.42
CA GLU A 33 -38.92 49.14 4.20
C GLU A 33 -37.82 48.18 3.74
N ILE A 34 -37.00 47.68 4.66
CA ILE A 34 -35.96 46.69 4.37
C ILE A 34 -36.58 45.40 3.84
N ALA A 35 -37.68 44.93 4.42
CA ALA A 35 -38.39 43.76 3.93
C ALA A 35 -38.90 43.93 2.49
N GLN A 36 -39.45 45.11 2.17
CA GLN A 36 -39.89 45.45 0.80
C GLN A 36 -38.74 45.54 -0.18
N LEU A 37 -37.65 46.21 0.16
CA LEU A 37 -36.45 46.39 -0.68
C LEU A 37 -35.68 45.09 -0.93
N THR A 38 -35.66 44.20 0.03
CA THR A 38 -34.90 42.94 -0.06
C THR A 38 -35.74 41.75 -0.48
N GLY A 39 -37.09 41.88 -0.51
CA GLY A 39 -38.01 40.77 -0.77
C GLY A 39 -38.05 39.72 0.34
N LEU A 40 -37.55 40.03 1.56
CA LEU A 40 -37.60 39.17 2.71
C LEU A 40 -38.82 39.41 3.58
N SER A 41 -39.19 38.46 4.43
CA SER A 41 -40.20 38.74 5.43
C SER A 41 -39.68 39.67 6.54
N LYS A 42 -40.57 40.49 7.13
CA LYS A 42 -40.20 41.36 8.25
C LYS A 42 -39.54 40.61 9.40
N THR A 43 -40.04 39.40 9.73
CA THR A 43 -39.43 38.51 10.73
C THR A 43 -38.02 38.04 10.31
N GLY A 44 -37.82 37.76 9.04
CA GLY A 44 -36.50 37.42 8.48
C GLY A 44 -35.48 38.55 8.65
N VAL A 45 -35.90 39.80 8.30
CA VAL A 45 -35.06 40.98 8.50
C VAL A 45 -34.75 41.22 9.98
N PHE A 46 -35.73 41.15 10.85
CA PHE A 46 -35.56 41.27 12.32
C PHE A 46 -34.52 40.23 12.84
N ASN A 47 -34.66 38.98 12.47
CA ASN A 47 -33.74 37.92 12.91
C ASN A 47 -32.28 38.10 12.41
N ILE A 48 -32.13 38.69 11.20
CA ILE A 48 -30.79 39.02 10.69
C ILE A 48 -30.17 40.14 11.50
N CYS A 49 -30.93 41.24 11.76
CA CYS A 49 -30.46 42.35 12.58
C CYS A 49 -30.08 41.89 13.99
N LYS A 50 -30.98 41.16 14.66
CA LYS A 50 -30.76 40.65 16.01
C LYS A 50 -29.51 39.78 16.11
N ARG A 51 -29.29 38.85 15.15
CA ARG A 51 -28.06 38.01 15.13
C ARG A 51 -26.82 38.85 14.88
N HIS A 52 -26.88 39.86 14.02
CA HIS A 52 -25.76 40.76 13.77
C HIS A 52 -25.42 41.63 15.03
N GLU A 53 -26.42 42.06 15.79
CA GLU A 53 -26.22 42.75 17.06
C GLU A 53 -25.52 41.87 18.12
N GLN A 54 -25.87 40.58 18.14
CA GLN A 54 -25.32 39.62 19.09
C GLN A 54 -23.94 39.08 18.74
N HIS A 55 -23.65 38.87 17.47
CA HIS A 55 -22.48 38.11 16.99
C HIS A 55 -21.66 38.88 15.93
N GLY A 56 -21.98 40.11 15.63
CA GLY A 56 -21.25 40.94 14.69
C GLY A 56 -21.27 40.41 13.23
N ALA A 57 -20.19 40.64 12.50
CA ALA A 57 -20.08 40.28 11.08
C ALA A 57 -20.14 38.76 10.82
N ASP A 58 -19.70 37.95 11.77
CA ASP A 58 -19.71 36.47 11.64
C ASP A 58 -21.14 35.90 11.55
N ALA A 59 -22.13 36.59 12.10
CA ALA A 59 -23.54 36.23 11.99
C ALA A 59 -24.12 36.30 10.57
N LEU A 60 -23.41 36.99 9.65
CA LEU A 60 -23.81 37.12 8.26
C LEU A 60 -23.42 35.90 7.44
N GLN A 61 -22.47 35.12 7.91
CA GLN A 61 -22.08 33.86 7.26
C GLN A 61 -23.10 32.73 7.56
N ASP A 62 -23.21 31.80 6.62
CA ASP A 62 -23.98 30.59 6.88
C ASP A 62 -23.21 29.72 7.89
N ALA A 63 -23.90 29.27 8.91
CA ALA A 63 -23.33 28.20 9.75
C ALA A 63 -23.00 26.96 8.88
N PRO A 64 -21.94 26.23 9.23
CA PRO A 64 -21.65 24.96 8.56
C PRO A 64 -22.90 24.08 8.58
N GLY A 65 -23.42 23.78 7.36
CA GLY A 65 -24.60 22.92 7.25
C GLY A 65 -24.24 21.47 7.55
N GLY A 66 -25.22 20.76 8.10
CA GLY A 66 -25.07 19.34 8.36
C GLY A 66 -24.66 19.02 9.80
N ARG A 67 -24.38 17.75 10.03
CA ARG A 67 -24.04 17.21 11.33
C ARG A 67 -22.60 17.59 11.72
N GLN A 68 -22.37 17.96 12.96
CA GLN A 68 -21.03 18.27 13.44
C GLN A 68 -20.15 17.03 13.49
N LEU A 69 -18.85 17.26 13.29
CA LEU A 69 -17.87 16.18 13.33
C LEU A 69 -17.87 15.56 14.74
N GLY A 70 -18.20 14.29 14.84
CA GLY A 70 -18.27 13.60 16.14
C GLY A 70 -19.67 13.35 16.68
N ASP A 71 -20.72 14.05 16.18
CA ASP A 71 -22.09 13.78 16.61
C ASP A 71 -22.50 12.33 16.39
N LYS A 72 -23.10 11.71 17.43
CA LYS A 72 -23.55 10.32 17.46
C LYS A 72 -22.45 9.30 17.12
N ARG A 73 -21.18 9.58 17.44
CA ARG A 73 -20.16 8.54 17.44
C ARG A 73 -20.49 7.52 18.52
N LEU A 74 -20.32 6.25 18.18
CA LEU A 74 -20.57 5.15 19.11
C LEU A 74 -19.38 4.91 20.06
N LEU A 75 -18.20 5.40 19.68
CA LEU A 75 -16.98 5.33 20.49
C LEU A 75 -16.56 6.72 20.94
N SER A 76 -16.09 6.82 22.19
CA SER A 76 -15.44 8.04 22.68
C SER A 76 -14.04 8.20 22.03
N ALA A 77 -13.48 9.42 22.13
CA ALA A 77 -12.11 9.68 21.63
C ALA A 77 -11.05 8.78 22.30
N GLU A 78 -11.20 8.54 23.60
CA GLU A 78 -10.30 7.65 24.37
C GLU A 78 -10.41 6.19 23.93
N GLN A 79 -11.64 5.71 23.69
CA GLN A 79 -11.88 4.36 23.16
C GLN A 79 -11.29 4.21 21.76
N GLU A 80 -11.46 5.21 20.89
CA GLU A 80 -10.85 5.20 19.55
C GLU A 80 -9.32 5.13 19.64
N ALA A 81 -8.69 5.96 20.47
CA ALA A 81 -7.25 5.97 20.67
C ALA A 81 -6.71 4.63 21.20
N ARG A 82 -7.44 4.01 22.16
CA ARG A 82 -7.07 2.71 22.71
C ARG A 82 -7.14 1.59 21.67
N VAL A 83 -8.18 1.58 20.82
CA VAL A 83 -8.29 0.62 19.71
C VAL A 83 -7.15 0.79 18.72
N GLN A 84 -6.86 2.03 18.30
CA GLN A 84 -5.76 2.32 17.37
C GLN A 84 -4.43 1.82 17.95
N LYS A 85 -4.15 2.07 19.21
CA LYS A 85 -2.94 1.58 19.87
C LYS A 85 -2.88 0.05 19.86
N LEU A 86 -3.96 -0.64 20.18
CA LEU A 86 -4.00 -2.11 20.16
C LEU A 86 -3.74 -2.68 18.77
N ILE A 87 -4.28 -2.05 17.72
CA ILE A 87 -4.06 -2.48 16.33
C ILE A 87 -2.60 -2.26 15.89
N MET A 88 -1.96 -1.20 16.36
CA MET A 88 -0.57 -0.90 16.01
C MET A 88 0.43 -1.78 16.77
N ASP A 89 0.16 -2.03 18.06
CA ASP A 89 1.13 -2.69 18.94
C ASP A 89 1.01 -4.21 18.94
N LYS A 90 -0.13 -4.78 18.53
CA LYS A 90 -0.42 -6.21 18.63
C LYS A 90 -1.08 -6.76 17.38
N THR A 91 -0.84 -8.04 17.12
CA THR A 91 -1.59 -8.81 16.14
C THR A 91 -2.85 -9.44 16.78
N PRO A 92 -3.89 -9.81 15.99
CA PRO A 92 -5.10 -10.39 16.56
C PRO A 92 -4.87 -11.67 17.39
N ASP A 93 -3.95 -12.53 16.95
CA ASP A 93 -3.58 -13.79 17.64
C ASP A 93 -2.94 -13.53 19.01
N GLN A 94 -2.12 -12.46 19.16
CA GLN A 94 -1.59 -12.03 20.46
C GLN A 94 -2.69 -11.59 21.43
N LEU A 95 -3.85 -11.21 20.90
CA LEU A 95 -5.05 -10.92 21.69
C LEU A 95 -6.01 -12.10 21.78
N LYS A 96 -5.55 -13.32 21.45
CA LYS A 96 -6.34 -14.57 21.46
C LYS A 96 -7.58 -14.52 20.57
N MET A 97 -7.52 -13.76 19.48
CA MET A 97 -8.58 -13.66 18.49
C MET A 97 -8.31 -14.63 17.32
N PRO A 98 -9.35 -15.23 16.71
CA PRO A 98 -9.18 -16.21 15.64
C PRO A 98 -8.92 -15.57 14.26
N TYR A 99 -8.04 -14.58 14.19
CA TYR A 99 -7.70 -13.86 12.97
C TYR A 99 -6.18 -13.71 12.84
N ALA A 100 -5.67 -13.91 11.64
CA ALA A 100 -4.26 -13.68 11.33
C ALA A 100 -3.93 -12.19 11.09
N LEU A 101 -4.92 -11.41 10.67
CA LEU A 101 -4.75 -10.00 10.29
C LEU A 101 -5.90 -9.14 10.83
N TRP A 102 -5.64 -7.85 11.02
CA TRP A 102 -6.65 -6.86 11.33
C TRP A 102 -7.57 -6.60 10.14
N THR A 103 -8.63 -7.37 10.03
CA THR A 103 -9.74 -7.13 9.11
C THR A 103 -10.77 -6.19 9.76
N ARG A 104 -11.68 -5.62 8.96
CA ARG A 104 -12.81 -4.84 9.50
C ARG A 104 -13.61 -5.63 10.53
N GLN A 105 -13.78 -6.93 10.30
CA GLN A 105 -14.50 -7.84 11.21
C GLN A 105 -13.72 -8.05 12.50
N ALA A 106 -12.40 -8.29 12.41
CA ALA A 106 -11.56 -8.47 13.59
C ALA A 106 -11.56 -7.22 14.48
N VAL A 107 -11.47 -6.02 13.89
CA VAL A 107 -11.51 -4.76 14.66
C VAL A 107 -12.90 -4.52 15.28
N ALA A 108 -13.98 -4.83 14.57
CA ALA A 108 -15.32 -4.72 15.13
C ALA A 108 -15.50 -5.66 16.33
N GLN A 109 -14.99 -6.89 16.26
CA GLN A 109 -15.01 -7.85 17.36
C GLN A 109 -14.14 -7.41 18.54
N LEU A 110 -12.96 -6.84 18.28
CA LEU A 110 -12.11 -6.25 19.32
C LEU A 110 -12.85 -5.18 20.12
N ILE A 111 -13.56 -4.28 19.41
CA ILE A 111 -14.35 -3.21 20.02
C ILE A 111 -15.50 -3.78 20.86
N GLU A 112 -16.20 -4.79 20.35
CA GLU A 112 -17.27 -5.46 21.08
C GLU A 112 -16.76 -6.12 22.36
N GLN A 113 -15.61 -6.81 22.29
CA GLN A 113 -14.98 -7.46 23.45
C GLN A 113 -14.50 -6.47 24.52
N HIS A 114 -13.91 -5.33 24.11
CA HIS A 114 -13.31 -4.39 25.05
C HIS A 114 -14.28 -3.35 25.61
N PHE A 115 -15.31 -2.99 24.84
CA PHE A 115 -16.19 -1.86 25.18
C PHE A 115 -17.68 -2.23 25.13
N GLY A 116 -18.04 -3.45 24.76
CA GLY A 116 -19.43 -3.86 24.61
C GLY A 116 -20.18 -3.16 23.45
N VAL A 117 -19.46 -2.43 22.58
CA VAL A 117 -20.07 -1.65 21.49
C VAL A 117 -20.07 -2.48 20.21
N LYS A 118 -21.25 -2.86 19.77
CA LYS A 118 -21.43 -3.63 18.54
C LYS A 118 -21.46 -2.72 17.32
N LEU A 119 -20.47 -2.85 16.46
CA LEU A 119 -20.34 -2.09 15.22
C LEU A 119 -20.51 -3.00 14.00
N GLN A 120 -21.26 -2.52 13.02
CA GLN A 120 -21.36 -3.20 11.74
C GLN A 120 -20.04 -3.06 10.95
N VAL A 121 -19.65 -4.10 10.20
CA VAL A 121 -18.41 -4.15 9.40
C VAL A 121 -18.27 -2.96 8.45
N ARG A 122 -19.41 -2.50 7.86
CA ARG A 122 -19.42 -1.30 7.00
C ARG A 122 -19.08 -0.02 7.77
N THR A 123 -19.59 0.12 8.97
CA THR A 123 -19.31 1.26 9.86
C THR A 123 -17.85 1.24 10.29
N MET A 124 -17.30 0.05 10.57
CA MET A 124 -15.88 -0.11 10.91
C MET A 124 -14.95 0.38 9.80
N GLY A 125 -15.31 0.17 8.53
CA GLY A 125 -14.56 0.72 7.41
C GLY A 125 -14.45 2.25 7.44
N LYS A 126 -15.51 2.95 7.89
CA LYS A 126 -15.48 4.42 8.05
C LYS A 126 -14.58 4.86 9.22
N TYR A 127 -14.57 4.08 10.32
CA TYR A 127 -13.68 4.36 11.45
C TYR A 127 -12.21 4.17 11.05
N LEU A 128 -11.86 3.06 10.41
CA LEU A 128 -10.50 2.79 9.96
C LEU A 128 -9.98 3.87 8.99
N ALA A 129 -10.80 4.25 7.99
CA ALA A 129 -10.44 5.31 7.05
C ALA A 129 -10.19 6.66 7.76
N ARG A 130 -11.02 7.01 8.74
CA ARG A 130 -10.86 8.22 9.54
C ARG A 130 -9.61 8.19 10.41
N TRP A 131 -9.22 7.01 10.91
CA TRP A 131 -8.00 6.80 11.68
C TRP A 131 -6.73 6.72 10.80
N GLY A 132 -6.87 6.81 9.46
CA GLY A 132 -5.75 6.73 8.54
C GLY A 132 -5.31 5.31 8.19
N PHE A 133 -6.08 4.29 8.57
CA PHE A 133 -5.78 2.90 8.21
C PHE A 133 -6.33 2.57 6.82
N THR A 134 -5.47 2.06 5.96
CA THR A 134 -5.82 1.62 4.60
C THR A 134 -5.59 0.12 4.43
N PRO A 135 -6.35 -0.56 3.56
CA PRO A 135 -6.08 -1.96 3.24
C PRO A 135 -4.68 -2.11 2.63
N GLN A 136 -3.87 -2.98 3.21
CA GLN A 136 -2.54 -3.30 2.73
C GLN A 136 -2.44 -4.78 2.35
N LYS A 137 -1.63 -5.08 1.32
CA LYS A 137 -1.28 -6.47 1.01
C LYS A 137 -0.27 -6.96 2.07
N PRO A 138 -0.57 -8.05 2.80
CA PRO A 138 0.34 -8.51 3.83
C PRO A 138 1.65 -9.03 3.21
N MET A 139 2.77 -8.67 3.81
CA MET A 139 4.06 -9.27 3.53
C MET A 139 4.14 -10.59 4.29
N LYS A 140 4.51 -11.65 3.59
CA LYS A 140 4.79 -12.94 4.22
C LYS A 140 6.21 -12.93 4.76
N LYS A 141 6.37 -13.25 6.05
CA LYS A 141 7.68 -13.49 6.68
C LYS A 141 7.71 -14.91 7.20
N ALA A 142 8.81 -15.60 6.99
CA ALA A 142 9.02 -16.94 7.56
C ALA A 142 9.23 -16.82 9.08
N TYR A 143 8.73 -17.79 9.83
CA TYR A 143 8.98 -17.85 11.27
C TYR A 143 10.45 -18.05 11.59
N GLU A 144 11.18 -18.67 10.67
CA GLU A 144 12.60 -18.97 10.76
C GLU A 144 13.50 -17.77 10.47
N GLN A 145 12.94 -16.67 9.97
CA GLN A 145 13.70 -15.45 9.72
C GLN A 145 14.23 -14.85 11.02
N SER A 146 15.52 -14.54 11.05
CA SER A 146 16.16 -13.86 12.17
C SER A 146 16.17 -12.35 11.98
N PRO A 147 15.40 -11.56 12.74
CA PRO A 147 15.44 -10.09 12.67
C PRO A 147 16.82 -9.51 12.95
N ALA A 148 17.60 -10.16 13.83
CA ALA A 148 18.96 -9.74 14.13
C ALA A 148 19.89 -9.91 12.93
N ALA A 149 19.77 -11.03 12.19
CA ALA A 149 20.55 -11.26 10.97
C ALA A 149 20.17 -10.26 9.85
N VAL A 150 18.88 -9.95 9.70
CA VAL A 150 18.41 -8.92 8.75
C VAL A 150 18.97 -7.53 9.10
N LYS A 151 18.93 -7.18 10.40
CA LYS A 151 19.49 -5.92 10.87
C LYS A 151 20.99 -5.84 10.62
N LYS A 152 21.73 -6.89 10.98
CA LYS A 152 23.18 -6.98 10.74
C LYS A 152 23.50 -6.83 9.24
N TRP A 153 22.71 -7.48 8.38
CA TRP A 153 22.90 -7.34 6.93
C TRP A 153 22.81 -5.88 6.46
N HIS A 154 21.80 -5.15 6.92
CA HIS A 154 21.63 -3.75 6.53
C HIS A 154 22.67 -2.81 7.11
N GLU A 155 23.07 -3.02 8.38
CA GLU A 155 23.91 -2.09 9.11
C GLU A 155 25.42 -2.39 8.94
N GLU A 156 25.78 -3.66 8.70
CA GLU A 156 27.18 -4.11 8.66
C GLU A 156 27.54 -4.78 7.33
N ASP A 157 26.91 -5.92 7.00
CA ASP A 157 27.39 -6.79 5.92
C ASP A 157 27.29 -6.14 4.55
N TYR A 158 26.12 -5.61 4.17
CA TYR A 158 25.93 -4.96 2.87
C TYR A 158 26.74 -3.66 2.70
N PRO A 159 26.84 -2.75 3.67
CA PRO A 159 27.73 -1.60 3.60
C PRO A 159 29.19 -1.97 3.36
N ILE A 160 29.69 -3.05 3.98
CA ILE A 160 31.06 -3.55 3.75
C ILE A 160 31.20 -4.05 2.30
N ILE A 161 30.25 -4.84 1.81
CA ILE A 161 30.24 -5.33 0.43
C ILE A 161 30.23 -4.16 -0.55
N ALA A 162 29.39 -3.17 -0.33
CA ALA A 162 29.24 -2.00 -1.19
C ALA A 162 30.52 -1.14 -1.20
N ALA A 163 31.15 -0.94 -0.05
CA ALA A 163 32.41 -0.22 0.07
C ALA A 163 33.56 -0.94 -0.67
N ARG A 164 33.65 -2.28 -0.50
CA ARG A 164 34.61 -3.10 -1.21
C ARG A 164 34.39 -3.09 -2.71
N ALA A 165 33.12 -3.24 -3.16
CA ALA A 165 32.79 -3.19 -4.59
C ALA A 165 33.22 -1.87 -5.21
N LYS A 166 33.05 -0.74 -4.51
CA LYS A 166 33.52 0.57 -4.95
C LYS A 166 35.05 0.65 -5.02
N ALA A 167 35.75 0.14 -4.01
CA ALA A 167 37.21 0.17 -3.94
C ALA A 167 37.86 -0.72 -5.00
N GLU A 168 37.33 -1.93 -5.24
CA GLU A 168 37.81 -2.90 -6.22
C GLU A 168 37.28 -2.63 -7.64
N GLY A 169 36.40 -1.64 -7.84
CA GLY A 169 35.76 -1.37 -9.12
C GLY A 169 34.81 -2.47 -9.57
N ALA A 170 34.38 -3.34 -8.65
CA ALA A 170 33.44 -4.45 -8.90
C ALA A 170 32.03 -3.98 -9.13
N GLU A 171 31.22 -4.81 -9.80
CA GLU A 171 29.80 -4.58 -10.01
C GLU A 171 28.97 -5.53 -9.13
N ILE A 172 28.03 -4.99 -8.36
CA ILE A 172 27.14 -5.77 -7.51
C ILE A 172 25.97 -6.29 -8.35
N HIS A 173 25.79 -7.60 -8.32
CA HIS A 173 24.68 -8.35 -8.89
C HIS A 173 23.90 -9.04 -7.79
N TRP A 174 22.58 -9.01 -7.87
CA TRP A 174 21.65 -9.72 -7.01
C TRP A 174 21.04 -10.83 -7.85
N GLY A 175 21.13 -12.07 -7.39
CA GLY A 175 20.66 -13.21 -8.15
C GLY A 175 19.58 -14.00 -7.43
N ASP A 176 18.70 -14.60 -8.24
CA ASP A 176 17.60 -15.44 -7.76
C ASP A 176 17.18 -16.46 -8.82
N GLU A 177 16.47 -17.51 -8.39
CA GLU A 177 15.84 -18.47 -9.27
C GLU A 177 14.32 -18.34 -9.22
N SER A 178 13.71 -18.39 -10.38
CA SER A 178 12.27 -18.29 -10.53
C SER A 178 11.69 -19.37 -11.45
N GLY A 179 10.51 -19.86 -11.13
CA GLY A 179 9.76 -20.76 -11.97
C GLY A 179 8.61 -20.05 -12.70
N LEU A 180 8.44 -20.34 -13.98
CA LEU A 180 7.30 -19.96 -14.81
C LEU A 180 6.48 -21.20 -15.13
N ARG A 181 5.17 -21.09 -15.12
CA ARG A 181 4.27 -22.21 -15.40
C ARG A 181 3.22 -21.80 -16.42
N SER A 182 2.97 -22.68 -17.39
CA SER A 182 2.00 -22.45 -18.48
C SER A 182 0.55 -22.33 -17.99
N ASP A 183 0.24 -22.78 -16.77
CA ASP A 183 -1.06 -22.71 -16.13
C ASP A 183 -1.18 -21.61 -15.06
N ASP A 184 -0.15 -20.78 -14.88
CA ASP A 184 -0.17 -19.67 -13.92
C ASP A 184 -0.92 -18.49 -14.56
N VAL A 185 -2.14 -18.25 -14.07
CA VAL A 185 -2.98 -17.14 -14.50
C VAL A 185 -3.24 -16.25 -13.31
N ARG A 186 -2.84 -14.98 -13.42
CA ARG A 186 -3.00 -13.99 -12.37
C ARG A 186 -3.89 -12.86 -12.86
N GLY A 187 -4.70 -12.34 -11.94
CA GLY A 187 -5.56 -11.20 -12.20
C GLY A 187 -7.03 -11.52 -12.06
N ARG A 188 -7.85 -10.52 -12.35
CA ARG A 188 -9.32 -10.60 -12.33
C ARG A 188 -9.87 -10.13 -13.66
N GLY A 189 -10.76 -10.92 -14.25
CA GLY A 189 -11.52 -10.54 -15.45
C GLY A 189 -12.90 -10.01 -15.08
N PHE A 190 -13.50 -9.23 -15.98
CA PHE A 190 -14.89 -8.82 -15.86
C PHE A 190 -15.79 -9.86 -16.53
N ALA A 191 -16.89 -10.18 -15.88
CA ALA A 191 -17.96 -11.03 -16.40
C ALA A 191 -19.31 -10.50 -15.87
N PRO A 192 -20.45 -10.89 -16.46
CA PRO A 192 -21.76 -10.58 -15.92
C PRO A 192 -21.88 -11.04 -14.46
N LYS A 193 -22.65 -10.30 -13.66
CA LYS A 193 -22.86 -10.63 -12.24
C LYS A 193 -23.36 -12.08 -12.08
N GLY A 194 -22.67 -12.84 -11.25
CA GLY A 194 -22.98 -14.25 -11.00
C GLY A 194 -22.33 -15.23 -11.98
N GLN A 195 -21.58 -14.75 -12.98
CA GLN A 195 -20.82 -15.60 -13.91
C GLN A 195 -19.32 -15.48 -13.60
N THR A 196 -18.65 -16.62 -13.55
CA THR A 196 -17.19 -16.65 -13.39
C THR A 196 -16.52 -16.70 -14.77
N PRO A 197 -15.58 -15.78 -15.07
CA PRO A 197 -14.84 -15.86 -16.31
C PRO A 197 -14.02 -17.15 -16.37
N VAL A 198 -13.99 -17.79 -17.54
CA VAL A 198 -13.29 -19.05 -17.76
C VAL A 198 -12.11 -18.83 -18.69
N ILE A 199 -10.93 -19.28 -18.25
CA ILE A 199 -9.72 -19.32 -19.06
C ILE A 199 -9.41 -20.77 -19.38
N ARG A 200 -9.16 -21.07 -20.65
CA ARG A 200 -8.75 -22.41 -21.08
C ARG A 200 -7.23 -22.51 -21.01
N VAL A 201 -6.74 -23.50 -20.28
CA VAL A 201 -5.33 -23.84 -20.15
C VAL A 201 -5.07 -25.26 -20.63
N ASN A 202 -3.83 -25.57 -20.99
CA ASN A 202 -3.44 -26.90 -21.37
C ASN A 202 -3.54 -27.88 -20.19
N ASN A 203 -4.02 -29.09 -20.44
CA ASN A 203 -4.02 -30.14 -19.41
C ASN A 203 -2.58 -30.59 -19.02
N LYS A 204 -1.64 -30.55 -19.98
CA LYS A 204 -0.20 -30.74 -19.71
C LYS A 204 0.39 -29.46 -19.15
N ARG A 205 0.86 -29.50 -17.91
CA ARG A 205 1.59 -28.42 -17.29
C ARG A 205 3.02 -28.40 -17.78
N HIS A 206 3.42 -27.31 -18.42
CA HIS A 206 4.81 -27.05 -18.76
C HIS A 206 5.39 -26.04 -17.76
N GLY A 207 6.60 -26.30 -17.32
CA GLY A 207 7.34 -25.38 -16.45
C GLY A 207 8.69 -25.06 -17.08
N LEU A 208 9.08 -23.81 -16.97
CA LEU A 208 10.41 -23.32 -17.26
C LEU A 208 10.96 -22.69 -15.98
N SER A 209 12.27 -22.84 -15.78
CA SER A 209 12.98 -22.17 -14.70
C SER A 209 13.88 -21.09 -15.29
N VAL A 210 14.02 -20.01 -14.54
CA VAL A 210 14.89 -18.89 -14.89
C VAL A 210 15.85 -18.68 -13.72
N ILE A 211 17.13 -18.57 -14.01
CA ILE A 211 18.10 -17.95 -13.11
C ILE A 211 18.41 -16.58 -13.64
N SER A 212 18.35 -15.57 -12.80
CA SER A 212 18.61 -14.19 -13.19
C SER A 212 19.52 -13.48 -12.20
N THR A 213 20.08 -12.37 -12.65
CA THR A 213 20.74 -11.39 -11.80
C THR A 213 20.37 -10.00 -12.25
N VAL A 214 20.20 -9.09 -11.29
CA VAL A 214 20.01 -7.66 -11.53
C VAL A 214 21.10 -6.86 -10.86
N THR A 215 21.65 -5.86 -11.53
CA THR A 215 22.63 -4.94 -10.94
C THR A 215 21.96 -3.79 -10.23
N ASN A 216 22.67 -3.07 -9.37
CA ASN A 216 22.19 -1.82 -8.76
C ASN A 216 21.83 -0.73 -9.78
N LYS A 217 22.20 -0.92 -11.05
CA LYS A 217 21.86 -0.02 -12.18
C LYS A 217 20.66 -0.53 -12.99
N GLY A 218 20.03 -1.62 -12.58
CA GLY A 218 18.90 -2.23 -13.27
C GLY A 218 19.28 -3.05 -14.51
N GLN A 219 20.54 -3.35 -14.74
CA GLN A 219 20.94 -4.26 -15.82
C GLN A 219 20.68 -5.70 -15.41
N MET A 220 20.02 -6.45 -16.28
CA MET A 220 19.61 -7.82 -16.00
C MET A 220 20.38 -8.80 -16.88
N ARG A 221 20.79 -9.95 -16.29
CA ARG A 221 21.33 -11.13 -16.97
C ARG A 221 20.47 -12.31 -16.57
N TRP A 222 20.12 -13.16 -17.53
CA TRP A 222 19.21 -14.28 -17.25
C TRP A 222 19.52 -15.48 -18.14
N ARG A 223 19.07 -16.63 -17.68
CA ARG A 223 19.09 -17.90 -18.44
C ARG A 223 17.83 -18.71 -18.12
N ILE A 224 17.19 -19.21 -19.17
CA ILE A 224 16.08 -20.16 -19.06
C ILE A 224 16.66 -21.57 -19.11
N PHE A 225 16.07 -22.47 -18.31
CA PHE A 225 16.39 -23.88 -18.29
C PHE A 225 15.16 -24.70 -17.89
N GLU A 226 15.23 -26.01 -18.12
CA GLU A 226 14.17 -26.96 -17.74
C GLU A 226 14.50 -27.64 -16.42
N GLY A 227 13.45 -27.89 -15.62
CA GLY A 227 13.56 -28.58 -14.34
C GLY A 227 14.13 -27.72 -13.22
N ALA A 228 14.66 -28.38 -12.18
CA ALA A 228 15.25 -27.71 -11.03
C ALA A 228 16.69 -27.30 -11.29
N ILE A 229 17.11 -26.20 -10.65
CA ILE A 229 18.50 -25.78 -10.69
C ILE A 229 19.41 -26.87 -10.09
N ASN A 230 20.57 -27.02 -10.71
CA ASN A 230 21.62 -27.90 -10.24
C ASN A 230 22.99 -27.24 -10.42
N THR A 231 24.03 -27.89 -9.90
CA THR A 231 25.42 -27.33 -9.92
C THR A 231 25.92 -27.05 -11.31
N LYS A 232 25.58 -27.90 -12.31
CA LYS A 232 26.01 -27.71 -13.71
C LYS A 232 25.38 -26.47 -14.33
N ILE A 233 24.06 -26.30 -14.13
CA ILE A 233 23.32 -25.14 -14.63
C ILE A 233 23.83 -23.86 -13.97
N LEU A 234 24.04 -23.88 -12.66
CA LEU A 234 24.57 -22.73 -11.93
C LEU A 234 25.96 -22.34 -12.42
N ILE A 235 26.92 -23.29 -12.47
CA ILE A 235 28.28 -23.02 -12.93
C ILE A 235 28.29 -22.50 -14.38
N ASP A 236 27.45 -23.05 -15.27
CA ASP A 236 27.36 -22.54 -16.63
C ASP A 236 26.80 -21.11 -16.67
N PHE A 237 25.81 -20.80 -15.82
CA PHE A 237 25.31 -19.43 -15.68
C PHE A 237 26.40 -18.48 -15.17
N LEU A 238 27.12 -18.84 -14.10
CA LEU A 238 28.21 -18.05 -13.53
C LEU A 238 29.32 -17.81 -14.57
N ARG A 239 29.67 -18.82 -15.36
CA ARG A 239 30.65 -18.71 -16.45
C ARG A 239 30.21 -17.69 -17.50
N ARG A 240 28.92 -17.68 -17.87
CA ARG A 240 28.35 -16.71 -18.82
C ARG A 240 28.30 -15.30 -18.21
N LEU A 241 27.97 -15.22 -16.92
CA LEU A 241 27.90 -13.96 -16.19
C LEU A 241 29.27 -13.26 -16.19
N ILE A 242 30.36 -13.94 -15.81
CA ILE A 242 31.69 -13.35 -15.80
C ILE A 242 32.23 -13.07 -17.23
N LYS A 243 31.90 -13.92 -18.21
CA LYS A 243 32.27 -13.67 -19.62
C LYS A 243 31.63 -12.40 -20.17
N GLY A 244 30.43 -12.09 -19.75
CA GLY A 244 29.70 -10.88 -20.18
C GLY A 244 29.97 -9.64 -19.31
N ALA A 245 30.71 -9.78 -18.22
CA ALA A 245 31.05 -8.69 -17.33
C ALA A 245 32.38 -8.02 -17.74
N THR A 246 32.44 -6.69 -17.66
CA THR A 246 33.64 -5.91 -17.87
C THR A 246 34.39 -5.62 -16.57
N LYS A 247 33.79 -5.98 -15.43
CA LYS A 247 34.30 -5.74 -14.08
C LYS A 247 34.17 -7.02 -13.27
N LYS A 248 34.91 -7.10 -12.17
CA LYS A 248 34.71 -8.17 -11.18
C LYS A 248 33.23 -8.17 -10.70
N VAL A 249 32.65 -9.33 -10.60
CA VAL A 249 31.24 -9.52 -10.16
C VAL A 249 31.22 -9.80 -8.68
N PHE A 250 30.52 -8.97 -7.93
CA PHE A 250 30.11 -9.26 -6.55
C PHE A 250 28.67 -9.76 -6.60
N LEU A 251 28.49 -11.07 -6.49
CA LEU A 251 27.19 -11.72 -6.64
C LEU A 251 26.59 -12.02 -5.27
N ILE A 252 25.41 -11.47 -5.02
CA ILE A 252 24.65 -11.72 -3.80
C ILE A 252 23.54 -12.71 -4.15
N LEU A 253 23.49 -13.86 -3.45
CA LEU A 253 22.53 -14.94 -3.63
C LEU A 253 21.81 -15.25 -2.31
N ASP A 254 20.72 -15.98 -2.39
CA ASP A 254 20.10 -16.61 -1.23
C ASP A 254 20.91 -17.82 -0.73
N ASN A 255 20.45 -18.45 0.36
CA ASN A 255 21.12 -19.60 0.97
C ASN A 255 20.64 -20.96 0.41
N LEU A 256 20.29 -21.05 -0.86
CA LEU A 256 19.90 -22.33 -1.45
C LEU A 256 21.07 -23.32 -1.43
N ARG A 257 20.80 -24.59 -1.12
CA ARG A 257 21.83 -25.63 -0.96
C ARG A 257 22.74 -25.77 -2.16
N VAL A 258 22.26 -25.57 -3.37
CA VAL A 258 23.05 -25.66 -4.61
C VAL A 258 24.18 -24.64 -4.64
N HIS A 259 23.98 -23.45 -4.05
CA HIS A 259 24.99 -22.39 -3.99
C HIS A 259 26.20 -22.77 -3.12
N HIS A 260 26.00 -23.62 -2.14
CA HIS A 260 27.04 -24.10 -1.22
C HIS A 260 27.65 -25.44 -1.63
N ALA A 261 27.27 -25.99 -2.77
CA ALA A 261 27.73 -27.29 -3.23
C ALA A 261 29.26 -27.29 -3.50
N LYS A 262 29.93 -28.39 -3.16
CA LYS A 262 31.40 -28.53 -3.34
C LYS A 262 31.88 -28.15 -4.75
N PRO A 263 31.23 -28.57 -5.86
CA PRO A 263 31.68 -28.18 -7.21
C PRO A 263 31.57 -26.67 -7.47
N VAL A 264 30.56 -26.01 -6.90
CA VAL A 264 30.38 -24.56 -7.04
C VAL A 264 31.49 -23.83 -6.28
N LYS A 265 31.76 -24.24 -5.04
CA LYS A 265 32.86 -23.66 -4.23
C LYS A 265 34.22 -23.83 -4.89
N ALA A 266 34.50 -24.99 -5.45
CA ALA A 266 35.74 -25.26 -6.17
C ALA A 266 35.85 -24.32 -7.39
N TRP A 267 34.80 -24.23 -8.20
CA TRP A 267 34.77 -23.35 -9.35
C TRP A 267 34.95 -21.87 -8.98
N LEU A 268 34.32 -21.40 -7.92
CA LEU A 268 34.47 -20.03 -7.42
C LEU A 268 35.88 -19.74 -6.93
N ALA A 269 36.54 -20.70 -6.30
CA ALA A 269 37.95 -20.58 -5.86
C ALA A 269 38.94 -20.42 -7.04
N GLU A 270 38.63 -21.03 -8.20
CA GLU A 270 39.43 -20.89 -9.43
C GLU A 270 39.17 -19.55 -10.16
N HIS A 271 38.10 -18.80 -9.79
CA HIS A 271 37.70 -17.60 -10.49
C HIS A 271 37.59 -16.39 -9.54
N VAL A 272 38.32 -16.36 -8.44
CA VAL A 272 38.28 -15.34 -7.39
C VAL A 272 38.54 -13.92 -7.90
N ASP A 273 39.34 -13.76 -8.96
CA ASP A 273 39.60 -12.47 -9.55
C ASP A 273 38.42 -11.94 -10.39
N ALA A 274 37.55 -12.82 -10.88
CA ALA A 274 36.41 -12.47 -11.73
C ALA A 274 35.08 -12.38 -10.98
N ILE A 275 34.92 -13.18 -9.93
CA ILE A 275 33.65 -13.25 -9.17
C ILE A 275 33.87 -13.59 -7.69
N GLU A 276 33.10 -12.93 -6.84
CA GLU A 276 32.99 -13.25 -5.42
C GLU A 276 31.51 -13.36 -5.05
N VAL A 277 31.14 -14.36 -4.25
CA VAL A 277 29.74 -14.62 -3.87
C VAL A 277 29.52 -14.31 -2.39
N PHE A 278 28.44 -13.58 -2.14
CA PHE A 278 27.93 -13.26 -0.80
C PHE A 278 26.53 -13.84 -0.63
N TYR A 279 26.16 -14.10 0.60
CA TYR A 279 24.88 -14.77 0.89
C TYR A 279 23.98 -13.88 1.75
N LEU A 280 22.73 -13.78 1.35
CA LEU A 280 21.68 -13.11 2.14
C LEU A 280 21.42 -13.87 3.46
N PRO A 281 20.91 -13.20 4.49
CA PRO A 281 20.33 -13.89 5.63
C PRO A 281 19.27 -14.89 5.20
N SER A 282 19.24 -16.06 5.85
CA SER A 282 18.26 -17.10 5.53
C SER A 282 16.83 -16.60 5.66
N TYR A 283 15.95 -17.05 4.79
CA TYR A 283 14.51 -16.71 4.79
C TYR A 283 14.21 -15.22 4.66
N SER A 284 15.01 -14.47 3.92
CA SER A 284 14.88 -13.02 3.75
C SER A 284 14.78 -12.59 2.28
N PRO A 285 13.77 -13.07 1.52
CA PRO A 285 13.63 -12.75 0.10
C PRO A 285 13.38 -11.25 -0.14
N GLU A 286 12.80 -10.55 0.83
CA GLU A 286 12.58 -9.11 0.74
C GLU A 286 13.84 -8.26 0.63
N LEU A 287 15.00 -8.85 0.93
CA LEU A 287 16.31 -8.20 0.77
C LEU A 287 16.85 -8.31 -0.65
N ASN A 288 16.26 -9.17 -1.50
CA ASN A 288 16.73 -9.42 -2.86
C ASN A 288 15.94 -8.61 -3.90
N PRO A 289 16.54 -7.60 -4.55
CA PRO A 289 15.86 -6.84 -5.60
C PRO A 289 15.44 -7.69 -6.81
N ASP A 290 16.11 -8.82 -7.07
CA ASP A 290 15.77 -9.70 -8.18
C ASP A 290 14.39 -10.37 -8.01
N GLU A 291 13.92 -10.55 -6.78
CA GLU A 291 12.55 -10.99 -6.49
C GLU A 291 11.48 -10.04 -7.06
N MET A 292 11.75 -8.72 -7.06
CA MET A 292 10.85 -7.74 -7.67
C MET A 292 10.86 -7.87 -9.20
N ALA A 293 12.04 -8.02 -9.81
CA ALA A 293 12.16 -8.25 -11.25
C ALA A 293 11.48 -9.55 -11.67
N ASN A 294 11.65 -10.62 -10.90
CA ASN A 294 10.96 -11.90 -11.10
C ASN A 294 9.42 -11.78 -10.95
N ALA A 295 8.94 -10.96 -10.03
CA ALA A 295 7.51 -10.69 -9.86
C ALA A 295 6.92 -9.96 -11.07
N ASP A 296 7.64 -8.98 -11.61
CA ASP A 296 7.23 -8.23 -12.80
C ASP A 296 7.21 -9.12 -14.06
N ILE A 297 8.22 -9.96 -14.25
CA ILE A 297 8.26 -10.95 -15.34
C ILE A 297 7.05 -11.89 -15.23
N LYS A 298 6.79 -12.44 -14.05
CA LYS A 298 5.64 -13.32 -13.83
C LYS A 298 4.32 -12.61 -14.08
N GLN A 299 4.21 -11.35 -13.69
CA GLN A 299 3.00 -10.56 -13.95
C GLN A 299 2.81 -10.30 -15.43
N ALA A 300 3.86 -9.93 -16.15
CA ALA A 300 3.80 -9.70 -17.58
C ALA A 300 3.39 -10.96 -18.34
N ASP A 301 3.99 -12.10 -18.03
CA ASP A 301 3.67 -13.40 -18.67
C ASP A 301 2.25 -13.86 -18.35
N THR A 302 1.82 -13.80 -17.11
CA THR A 302 0.52 -14.32 -16.65
C THR A 302 -0.68 -13.42 -16.98
N THR A 303 -0.47 -12.22 -17.51
CA THR A 303 -1.53 -11.34 -18.06
C THR A 303 -1.81 -11.64 -19.54
N LEU A 304 -0.93 -12.34 -20.22
CA LEU A 304 -1.11 -12.75 -21.60
C LEU A 304 -1.99 -14.00 -21.71
N ALA A 305 -2.40 -14.33 -22.95
CA ALA A 305 -3.09 -15.58 -23.19
C ALA A 305 -2.18 -16.77 -22.82
N PRO A 306 -2.71 -17.79 -22.10
CA PRO A 306 -1.90 -18.95 -21.71
C PRO A 306 -1.19 -19.60 -22.90
N ALA A 307 0.08 -19.94 -22.73
CA ALA A 307 0.85 -20.60 -23.76
C ALA A 307 0.26 -21.97 -24.10
N ARG A 308 0.06 -22.24 -25.38
CA ARG A 308 -0.48 -23.54 -25.88
C ARG A 308 0.60 -24.58 -26.05
N THR A 309 1.81 -24.16 -26.27
CA THR A 309 3.01 -25.00 -26.42
C THR A 309 4.12 -24.50 -25.51
N LYS A 310 5.15 -25.32 -25.34
CA LYS A 310 6.37 -24.98 -24.59
C LYS A 310 7.23 -24.00 -25.35
#